data_6968b462155b7b4860a795f7f8f8d2a1
#
_entry.id   6968b462155b7b4860a795f7f8f8d2a1
#
_cell.length_a   1.000
_cell.length_b   1.000
_cell.length_c   1.000
_cell.angle_alpha   90.00
_cell.angle_beta   90.00
_cell.angle_gamma   90.00
#
_symmetry.space_group_name_H-M   'P 1'
#
loop_
_entity.id
_entity.type
_entity.pdbx_description
1 polymer ?
#
loop_
_entity_poly.entity_id
_entity_poly.type
_entity_poly.pdbx_seq_one_letter_code
_entity_poly.pdbx_strand_id
1 'polypeptide(L)'
;MEKENKWNKTNQWAEEIEVLQNIIKKTSLIETRKWGGPVYTYKNKNVIGVGGFKSYFGIWFYKGVFLTDEKKLLINANEENTKSLRQMRFKSKNDIDDKLLLSYIDEAIEIEEKG
;
A
#
# COMPACT_ATOMS: atom_id res chain seq x y z
N MET A 1 -24.44 -11.78 1.55
CA MET A 1 -23.11 -11.89 1.86
C MET A 1 -22.30 -10.90 1.12
N GLU A 2 -21.39 -10.30 1.74
CA GLU A 2 -20.73 -9.36 1.05
C GLU A 2 -19.70 -9.91 0.15
N LYS A 3 -19.35 -9.18 -0.87
CA LYS A 3 -18.44 -9.62 -1.77
C LYS A 3 -17.10 -9.62 -1.20
N GLU A 4 -16.34 -10.58 -1.55
CA GLU A 4 -15.02 -10.60 -1.14
C GLU A 4 -14.26 -9.49 -1.75
N ASN A 5 -13.40 -8.87 -0.97
CA ASN A 5 -12.52 -7.84 -1.44
C ASN A 5 -11.44 -8.50 -2.27
N LYS A 6 -11.24 -8.07 -3.49
CA LYS A 6 -10.27 -8.73 -4.33
C LYS A 6 -8.85 -8.55 -3.84
N TRP A 7 -8.61 -7.58 -2.93
CA TRP A 7 -7.30 -7.36 -2.34
C TRP A 7 -7.14 -8.10 -1.02
N ASN A 8 -8.16 -8.80 -0.53
CA ASN A 8 -8.09 -9.51 0.73
C ASN A 8 -8.85 -10.81 0.57
N LYS A 9 -8.27 -11.71 -0.20
CA LYS A 9 -8.97 -12.92 -0.59
C LYS A 9 -9.23 -13.90 0.53
N THR A 10 -8.41 -13.89 1.56
CA THR A 10 -8.49 -14.92 2.57
C THR A 10 -8.91 -14.45 3.94
N ASN A 11 -8.94 -13.14 4.17
CA ASN A 11 -9.19 -12.57 5.49
C ASN A 11 -8.18 -13.02 6.55
N GLN A 12 -7.18 -13.77 6.16
CA GLN A 12 -6.22 -14.26 7.15
C GLN A 12 -5.32 -13.14 7.65
N TRP A 13 -5.29 -12.01 6.95
CA TRP A 13 -4.42 -10.91 7.29
C TRP A 13 -5.17 -9.72 7.87
N ALA A 14 -6.38 -9.95 8.42
CA ALA A 14 -7.21 -8.83 8.86
C ALA A 14 -6.52 -7.95 9.89
N GLU A 15 -5.86 -8.55 10.88
CA GLU A 15 -5.19 -7.77 11.91
C GLU A 15 -3.98 -7.05 11.35
N GLU A 16 -3.24 -7.73 10.49
CA GLU A 16 -2.03 -7.16 9.91
C GLU A 16 -2.36 -5.97 9.02
N ILE A 17 -3.42 -6.12 8.25
CA ILE A 17 -3.84 -5.02 7.38
C ILE A 17 -4.29 -3.83 8.22
N GLU A 18 -4.95 -4.10 9.34
CA GLU A 18 -5.36 -3.02 10.23
C GLU A 18 -4.16 -2.23 10.74
N VAL A 19 -3.05 -2.92 11.03
CA VAL A 19 -1.83 -2.22 11.44
C VAL A 19 -1.37 -1.26 10.35
N LEU A 20 -1.37 -1.71 9.10
CA LEU A 20 -0.98 -0.85 7.99
C LEU A 20 -1.94 0.34 7.88
N GLN A 21 -3.24 0.09 8.01
CA GLN A 21 -4.22 1.16 7.89
C GLN A 21 -4.05 2.20 8.99
N ASN A 22 -3.72 1.76 10.20
CA ASN A 22 -3.52 2.69 11.30
C ASN A 22 -2.30 3.56 11.07
N ILE A 23 -1.26 3.02 10.47
CA ILE A 23 -0.09 3.81 10.13
C ILE A 23 -0.45 4.86 9.07
N ILE A 24 -1.18 4.43 8.05
CA ILE A 24 -1.57 5.34 6.96
C ILE A 24 -2.47 6.46 7.49
N LYS A 25 -3.32 6.16 8.47
CA LYS A 25 -4.22 7.17 9.03
C LYS A 25 -3.49 8.31 9.72
N LYS A 26 -2.20 8.13 10.02
CA LYS A 26 -1.42 9.20 10.61
C LYS A 26 -0.97 10.22 9.57
N THR A 27 -1.24 9.96 8.31
CA THR A 27 -0.84 10.86 7.24
C THR A 27 -2.05 11.64 6.72
N SER A 28 -1.82 12.49 5.74
CA SER A 28 -2.90 13.28 5.16
C SER A 28 -3.70 12.54 4.09
N LEU A 29 -3.40 11.28 3.86
CA LEU A 29 -4.12 10.53 2.84
C LEU A 29 -5.55 10.25 3.27
N ILE A 30 -6.45 10.19 2.30
CA ILE A 30 -7.86 9.95 2.54
C ILE A 30 -8.21 8.55 2.07
N GLU A 31 -8.82 7.77 2.96
CA GLU A 31 -9.23 6.42 2.62
C GLU A 31 -10.47 6.45 1.75
N THR A 32 -10.44 5.69 0.67
CA THR A 32 -11.62 5.52 -0.16
C THR A 32 -11.66 4.06 -0.57
N ARG A 33 -12.73 3.63 -1.17
CA ARG A 33 -12.85 2.25 -1.59
C ARG A 33 -13.04 2.18 -3.09
N LYS A 34 -12.13 1.46 -3.74
CA LYS A 34 -12.18 1.28 -5.16
C LYS A 34 -11.79 -0.15 -5.49
N TRP A 35 -12.40 -0.71 -6.50
CA TRP A 35 -12.06 -2.05 -6.96
C TRP A 35 -12.15 -3.10 -5.84
N GLY A 36 -13.08 -2.88 -4.89
CA GLY A 36 -13.30 -3.84 -3.82
C GLY A 36 -12.37 -3.73 -2.65
N GLY A 37 -11.53 -2.72 -2.58
CA GLY A 37 -10.58 -2.59 -1.48
C GLY A 37 -10.30 -1.16 -1.10
N PRO A 38 -9.55 -0.99 -0.01
CA PRO A 38 -9.21 0.36 0.43
C PRO A 38 -8.08 0.94 -0.42
N VAL A 39 -8.27 2.17 -0.86
CA VAL A 39 -7.29 2.92 -1.60
C VAL A 39 -7.16 4.26 -0.92
N TYR A 40 -5.95 4.73 -0.77
CA TYR A 40 -5.68 5.98 -0.10
C TYR A 40 -5.25 7.02 -1.10
N THR A 41 -5.93 8.17 -1.07
CA THR A 41 -5.75 9.19 -2.11
C THR A 41 -5.22 10.48 -1.55
N TYR A 42 -4.63 11.28 -2.43
CA TYR A 42 -4.17 12.63 -2.11
C TYR A 42 -4.59 13.51 -3.28
N LYS A 43 -5.39 14.52 -3.00
CA LYS A 43 -5.94 15.42 -4.01
C LYS A 43 -6.60 14.64 -5.14
N ASN A 44 -7.39 13.65 -4.72
CA ASN A 44 -8.17 12.80 -5.64
C ASN A 44 -7.33 11.86 -6.51
N LYS A 45 -6.04 11.71 -6.21
CA LYS A 45 -5.21 10.77 -6.94
C LYS A 45 -4.88 9.60 -6.07
N ASN A 46 -4.89 8.41 -6.64
CA ASN A 46 -4.58 7.19 -5.91
C ASN A 46 -3.10 7.17 -5.56
N VAL A 47 -2.78 6.98 -4.30
CA VAL A 47 -1.40 6.96 -3.85
C VAL A 47 -1.00 5.58 -3.35
N ILE A 48 -1.83 4.96 -2.52
CA ILE A 48 -1.51 3.71 -1.85
C ILE A 48 -2.70 2.78 -1.85
N GLY A 49 -2.44 1.48 -1.97
CA GLY A 49 -3.44 0.46 -1.73
C GLY A 49 -2.88 -0.56 -0.74
N VAL A 50 -3.75 -1.27 -0.03
CA VAL A 50 -3.34 -2.32 0.89
C VAL A 50 -4.18 -3.55 0.65
N GLY A 51 -3.64 -4.72 0.95
CA GLY A 51 -4.40 -5.93 0.79
C GLY A 51 -3.63 -7.15 1.23
N GLY A 52 -4.34 -8.29 1.28
CA GLY A 52 -3.77 -9.55 1.68
C GLY A 52 -3.92 -10.59 0.59
N PHE A 53 -2.94 -11.48 0.52
CA PHE A 53 -2.91 -12.53 -0.45
C PHE A 53 -2.66 -13.86 0.26
N LYS A 54 -2.52 -14.91 -0.49
CA LYS A 54 -2.41 -16.23 0.12
C LYS A 54 -1.18 -16.37 0.99
N SER A 55 -0.05 -15.86 0.52
CA SER A 55 1.22 -16.07 1.20
C SER A 55 1.80 -14.82 1.86
N TYR A 56 1.16 -13.68 1.69
CA TYR A 56 1.70 -12.43 2.22
C TYR A 56 0.61 -11.37 2.24
N PHE A 57 0.87 -10.27 2.93
CA PHE A 57 0.04 -9.09 2.83
C PHE A 57 0.96 -7.92 2.48
N GLY A 58 0.40 -6.82 2.07
CA GLY A 58 1.28 -5.74 1.65
C GLY A 58 0.60 -4.43 1.37
N ILE A 59 1.46 -3.49 1.02
CA ILE A 59 1.04 -2.15 0.64
C ILE A 59 1.68 -1.89 -0.72
N TRP A 60 0.98 -1.20 -1.60
CA TRP A 60 1.57 -0.84 -2.86
C TRP A 60 1.40 0.64 -3.10
N PHE A 61 2.37 1.18 -3.85
CA PHE A 61 2.43 2.60 -4.15
C PHE A 61 2.20 2.75 -5.65
N TYR A 62 1.19 3.52 -6.02
CA TYR A 62 0.85 3.64 -7.44
C TYR A 62 1.96 4.29 -8.25
N LYS A 63 2.75 5.17 -7.63
CA LYS A 63 3.91 5.75 -8.30
C LYS A 63 5.20 5.30 -7.62
N GLY A 64 5.22 4.04 -7.20
CA GLY A 64 6.35 3.51 -6.45
C GLY A 64 7.68 3.57 -7.18
N VAL A 65 7.64 3.57 -8.51
CA VAL A 65 8.86 3.63 -9.29
C VAL A 65 9.67 4.90 -9.00
N PHE A 66 9.00 5.95 -8.53
CA PHE A 66 9.68 7.22 -8.24
C PHE A 66 10.18 7.33 -6.81
N LEU A 67 9.90 6.33 -5.97
CA LEU A 67 10.36 6.35 -4.59
C LEU A 67 11.85 6.01 -4.53
N THR A 68 12.54 6.59 -3.56
CA THR A 68 13.97 6.36 -3.39
C THR A 68 14.29 4.90 -3.08
N ASP A 69 13.50 4.30 -2.19
CA ASP A 69 13.62 2.88 -1.86
C ASP A 69 15.05 2.47 -1.52
N GLU A 70 15.63 3.17 -0.55
CA GLU A 70 17.02 2.89 -0.17
C GLU A 70 17.22 1.47 0.29
N LYS A 71 16.21 0.87 0.91
CA LYS A 71 16.32 -0.48 1.44
C LYS A 71 15.99 -1.54 0.40
N LYS A 72 15.62 -1.13 -0.79
CA LYS A 72 15.29 -2.02 -1.89
C LYS A 72 14.21 -3.02 -1.51
N LEU A 73 13.14 -2.50 -0.89
CA LEU A 73 12.02 -3.31 -0.45
C LEU A 73 10.89 -3.40 -1.46
N LEU A 74 10.90 -2.53 -2.46
CA LEU A 74 9.79 -2.47 -3.40
C LEU A 74 9.97 -3.47 -4.54
N ILE A 75 8.86 -4.09 -4.92
CA ILE A 75 8.86 -5.15 -5.92
C ILE A 75 7.89 -4.74 -7.02
N ASN A 76 8.29 -4.96 -8.27
CA ASN A 76 7.36 -4.79 -9.38
C ASN A 76 6.69 -6.13 -9.62
N ALA A 77 5.53 -6.32 -8.99
CA ALA A 77 4.84 -7.61 -9.02
C ALA A 77 4.13 -7.88 -10.34
N ASN A 78 4.01 -6.88 -11.21
CA ASN A 78 3.24 -7.04 -12.43
C ASN A 78 3.90 -6.25 -13.55
N GLU A 79 5.10 -6.67 -13.92
CA GLU A 79 5.91 -5.93 -14.88
C GLU A 79 5.25 -5.74 -16.22
N GLU A 80 4.40 -6.68 -16.60
CA GLU A 80 3.77 -6.60 -17.90
C GLU A 80 2.65 -5.57 -17.97
N ASN A 81 2.02 -5.30 -16.84
CA ASN A 81 0.83 -4.46 -16.84
C ASN A 81 1.00 -3.11 -16.19
N THR A 82 2.06 -2.90 -15.42
CA THR A 82 2.28 -1.59 -14.83
C THR A 82 3.74 -1.23 -14.91
N LYS A 83 4.01 0.04 -15.10
CA LYS A 83 5.36 0.52 -15.13
C LYS A 83 5.72 1.29 -13.88
N SER A 84 4.73 1.80 -13.17
CA SER A 84 4.98 2.66 -12.02
C SER A 84 4.64 2.04 -10.68
N LEU A 85 3.75 1.06 -10.65
CA LEU A 85 3.30 0.50 -9.40
C LEU A 85 4.36 -0.40 -8.77
N ARG A 86 4.60 -0.23 -7.49
CA ARG A 86 5.54 -1.07 -6.74
C ARG A 86 4.89 -1.52 -5.46
N GLN A 87 5.26 -2.70 -4.99
CA GLN A 87 4.64 -3.32 -3.84
C GLN A 87 5.66 -3.62 -2.76
N MET A 88 5.27 -3.43 -1.50
CA MET A 88 6.08 -3.81 -0.36
C MET A 88 5.33 -4.92 0.34
N ARG A 89 5.97 -6.08 0.51
CA ARG A 89 5.34 -7.28 1.04
C ARG A 89 5.79 -7.58 2.45
N PHE A 90 4.85 -8.12 3.24
CA PHE A 90 5.13 -8.50 4.62
C PHE A 90 4.58 -9.89 4.87
N LYS A 91 5.21 -10.63 5.77
CA LYS A 91 4.73 -11.95 6.15
C LYS A 91 4.25 -12.00 7.59
N SER A 92 4.50 -10.97 8.37
CA SER A 92 3.97 -10.89 9.72
C SER A 92 3.94 -9.43 10.16
N LYS A 93 3.24 -9.15 11.26
CA LYS A 93 3.20 -7.81 11.80
C LYS A 93 4.60 -7.33 12.20
N ASN A 94 5.45 -8.27 12.60
CA ASN A 94 6.79 -7.91 13.03
C ASN A 94 7.67 -7.42 11.90
N ASP A 95 7.27 -7.66 10.67
CA ASP A 95 8.01 -7.18 9.51
C ASP A 95 7.74 -5.71 9.22
N ILE A 96 6.73 -5.12 9.87
CA ILE A 96 6.36 -3.75 9.60
C ILE A 96 7.18 -2.81 10.46
N ASP A 97 7.93 -1.91 9.81
CA ASP A 97 8.69 -0.89 10.50
C ASP A 97 7.92 0.41 10.32
N ASP A 98 7.27 0.88 11.38
CA ASP A 98 6.40 2.04 11.30
C ASP A 98 7.10 3.28 10.76
N LYS A 99 8.29 3.56 11.26
CA LYS A 99 8.99 4.77 10.84
C LYS A 99 9.43 4.69 9.40
N LEU A 100 9.92 3.54 8.99
CA LEU A 100 10.34 3.34 7.62
C LEU A 100 9.13 3.46 6.68
N LEU A 101 8.04 2.82 7.05
CA LEU A 101 6.84 2.86 6.22
C LEU A 101 6.31 4.29 6.10
N LEU A 102 6.29 5.03 7.21
CA LEU A 102 5.84 6.42 7.15
C LEU A 102 6.73 7.25 6.22
N SER A 103 8.03 6.99 6.22
CA SER A 103 8.91 7.75 5.34
C SER A 103 8.61 7.46 3.87
N TYR A 104 8.28 6.22 3.54
CA TYR A 104 7.90 5.88 2.18
C TYR A 104 6.58 6.55 1.80
N ILE A 105 5.63 6.57 2.73
CA ILE A 105 4.33 7.18 2.48
C ILE A 105 4.48 8.69 2.31
N ASP A 106 5.29 9.33 3.14
CA ASP A 106 5.51 10.76 3.04
C ASP A 106 6.16 11.12 1.71
N GLU A 107 7.09 10.31 1.26
CA GLU A 107 7.72 10.55 -0.03
C GLU A 107 6.70 10.39 -1.16
N ALA A 108 5.82 9.39 -1.04
CA ALA A 108 4.79 9.20 -2.05
C ALA A 108 3.86 10.41 -2.13
N ILE A 109 3.53 11.01 -0.98
CA ILE A 109 2.71 12.21 -0.95
C ILE A 109 3.45 13.37 -1.61
N GLU A 110 4.74 13.51 -1.33
CA GLU A 110 5.53 14.57 -1.94
C GLU A 110 5.56 14.45 -3.46
N ILE A 111 5.64 13.24 -3.95
CA ILE A 111 5.63 13.01 -5.40
C ILE A 111 4.33 13.51 -5.99
N GLU A 112 3.21 13.28 -5.32
CA GLU A 112 1.93 13.78 -5.81
C GLU A 112 1.85 15.30 -5.73
N GLU A 113 2.46 15.89 -4.72
CA GLU A 113 2.44 17.35 -4.60
C GLU A 113 3.22 18.02 -5.71
N LYS A 114 4.30 17.41 -6.13
CA LYS A 114 5.13 18.00 -7.14
C LYS A 114 4.63 17.77 -8.54
N GLY A 115 3.83 16.78 -8.70
CA GLY A 115 3.50 16.47 -9.97
C GLY A 115 2.36 15.96 -10.47
#